data_85ada28ae1357bfcef32d679b3d51de1
#
_entry.id   85ada28ae1357bfcef32d679b3d51de1
#
_cell.length_a   1.000
_cell.length_b   1.000
_cell.length_c   1.000
_cell.angle_alpha   90.00
_cell.angle_beta   90.00
_cell.angle_gamma   90.00
#
_symmetry.space_group_name_H-M   'P 1'
#
loop_
_entity.id
_entity.type
_entity.pdbx_description
1 polymer ?
#
loop_
_entity_poly.entity_id
_entity_poly.type
_entity_poly.pdbx_seq_one_letter_code
_entity_poly.pdbx_strand_id
1 'polypeptide(L)'
;NFASKGSNILDNTNNIKSRIINDFSFNFNDKIFENIGLRNNFGIYFKNLNSLGKNDEKYKSSPQLELQSLLELRSDLPLIKLTENTSHTLIPKFSLRFNPSDMKDHSGDERRINTDNVFDLNRFGIDDSFESGYSATVGIDYNTKNLSEESYLELKLATVIRDSEESKIPTKTSLNKKNSNLFGSMDYKISKLINIDYDFAIDNNYDKFEYNSFG
;
A
#
# COMPACT_ATOMS: atom_id res chain seq x y z
N ASN A 1 5.67 4.45 -18.35
CA ASN A 1 7.03 4.44 -17.79
C ASN A 1 7.62 3.03 -17.89
N PHE A 2 8.94 2.96 -17.98
CA PHE A 2 9.71 1.71 -17.92
C PHE A 2 10.84 1.90 -16.91
N ALA A 3 11.04 0.89 -16.05
CA ALA A 3 12.16 0.82 -15.12
C ALA A 3 12.78 -0.58 -15.14
N SER A 4 14.10 -0.68 -15.07
CA SER A 4 14.82 -1.95 -14.97
C SER A 4 15.77 -1.91 -13.78
N LYS A 5 15.75 -2.96 -12.95
CA LYS A 5 16.60 -3.11 -11.77
C LYS A 5 17.19 -4.51 -11.76
N GLY A 6 18.51 -4.59 -11.70
CA GLY A 6 19.23 -5.85 -11.58
C GLY A 6 19.99 -5.95 -10.26
N SER A 7 20.07 -7.14 -9.69
CA SER A 7 20.93 -7.44 -8.55
C SER A 7 21.51 -8.84 -8.69
N ASN A 8 22.78 -8.97 -8.33
CA ASN A 8 23.48 -10.24 -8.23
C ASN A 8 24.17 -10.29 -6.87
N ILE A 9 23.71 -11.18 -6.01
CA ILE A 9 24.23 -11.36 -4.66
C ILE A 9 24.90 -12.73 -4.62
N LEU A 10 26.20 -12.72 -4.32
CA LEU A 10 27.00 -13.91 -4.07
C LEU A 10 27.39 -13.89 -2.59
N ASP A 11 26.68 -14.66 -1.79
CA ASP A 11 26.96 -14.83 -0.38
C ASP A 11 27.68 -16.16 -0.18
N ASN A 12 29.01 -16.13 -0.24
CA ASN A 12 29.93 -17.27 -0.37
C ASN A 12 29.81 -18.01 -1.73
N THR A 13 30.67 -19.02 -1.96
CA THR A 13 30.76 -19.74 -3.26
C THR A 13 29.54 -20.64 -3.56
N ASN A 14 28.64 -20.85 -2.60
CA ASN A 14 27.52 -21.78 -2.72
C ASN A 14 26.15 -21.12 -2.74
N ASN A 15 26.02 -19.87 -2.27
CA ASN A 15 24.73 -19.18 -2.22
C ASN A 15 24.72 -18.06 -3.26
N ILE A 16 23.91 -18.25 -4.28
CA ILE A 16 23.74 -17.30 -5.38
C ILE A 16 22.30 -16.82 -5.41
N LYS A 17 22.12 -15.51 -5.48
CA LYS A 17 20.84 -14.87 -5.74
C LYS A 17 21.03 -13.84 -6.84
N SER A 18 20.54 -14.15 -8.03
CA SER A 18 20.60 -13.26 -9.19
C SER A 18 19.18 -12.94 -9.66
N ARG A 19 18.89 -11.66 -9.88
CA ARG A 19 17.59 -11.25 -10.40
C ARG A 19 17.71 -10.00 -11.26
N ILE A 20 16.86 -9.93 -12.28
CA ILE A 20 16.60 -8.75 -13.10
C ILE A 20 15.09 -8.55 -13.11
N ILE A 21 14.66 -7.37 -12.73
CA ILE A 21 13.26 -6.97 -12.67
C ILE A 21 13.07 -5.85 -13.68
N ASN A 22 12.09 -6.02 -14.56
CA ASN A 22 11.68 -4.99 -15.50
C ASN A 22 10.22 -4.63 -15.22
N ASP A 23 9.98 -3.37 -14.90
CA ASP A 23 8.68 -2.83 -14.59
C ASP A 23 8.20 -1.91 -15.73
N PHE A 24 6.99 -2.15 -16.20
CA PHE A 24 6.29 -1.29 -17.15
C PHE A 24 5.03 -0.75 -16.48
N SER A 25 4.81 0.55 -16.55
CA SER A 25 3.62 1.18 -16.01
C SER A 25 2.95 2.10 -17.02
N PHE A 26 1.63 1.96 -17.13
CA PHE A 26 0.74 2.81 -17.91
C PHE A 26 -0.27 3.40 -16.94
N ASN A 27 -0.10 4.68 -16.60
CA ASN A 27 -1.05 5.42 -15.78
C ASN A 27 -1.82 6.34 -16.71
N PHE A 28 -3.14 6.22 -16.68
CA PHE A 28 -4.02 7.13 -17.38
C PHE A 28 -4.17 8.41 -16.55
N ASN A 29 -4.29 9.53 -17.24
CA ASN A 29 -4.51 10.81 -16.57
C ASN A 29 -5.75 10.76 -15.71
N ASP A 30 -5.71 11.43 -14.57
CA ASP A 30 -6.84 11.54 -13.64
C ASP A 30 -8.07 12.06 -14.38
N LYS A 31 -9.16 11.32 -14.29
CA LYS A 31 -10.47 11.77 -14.76
C LYS A 31 -11.24 12.36 -13.60
N ILE A 32 -11.53 13.63 -13.69
CA ILE A 32 -12.34 14.34 -12.70
C ILE A 32 -13.77 14.42 -13.23
N PHE A 33 -14.72 13.89 -12.47
CA PHE A 33 -16.13 14.14 -12.70
C PHE A 33 -16.48 15.48 -12.06
N GLU A 34 -16.39 16.57 -12.85
CA GLU A 34 -16.49 17.95 -12.37
C GLU A 34 -17.76 18.25 -11.57
N ASN A 35 -18.89 17.60 -11.93
CA ASN A 35 -20.16 17.81 -11.24
C ASN A 35 -20.16 17.40 -9.76
N ILE A 36 -19.29 16.48 -9.36
CA ILE A 36 -19.22 15.93 -8.00
C ILE A 36 -17.81 16.01 -7.39
N GLY A 37 -16.79 16.39 -8.18
CA GLY A 37 -15.41 16.47 -7.73
C GLY A 37 -14.72 15.10 -7.53
N LEU A 38 -15.31 14.00 -7.98
CA LEU A 38 -14.73 12.66 -7.89
C LEU A 38 -13.53 12.54 -8.84
N ARG A 39 -12.38 12.20 -8.28
CA ARG A 39 -11.14 11.95 -9.02
C ARG A 39 -10.95 10.46 -9.19
N ASN A 40 -10.61 10.01 -10.42
CA ASN A 40 -10.36 8.61 -10.72
C ASN A 40 -9.06 8.49 -11.50
N ASN A 41 -8.25 7.52 -11.10
CA ASN A 41 -7.03 7.13 -11.79
C ASN A 41 -7.08 5.63 -12.11
N PHE A 42 -6.70 5.27 -13.33
CA PHE A 42 -6.57 3.87 -13.73
C PHE A 42 -5.14 3.57 -14.15
N GLY A 43 -4.56 2.51 -13.61
CA GLY A 43 -3.22 2.05 -13.89
C GLY A 43 -3.18 0.61 -14.38
N ILE A 44 -2.27 0.33 -15.31
CA ILE A 44 -1.90 -1.01 -15.77
C ILE A 44 -0.40 -1.16 -15.55
N TYR A 45 -0.03 -2.22 -14.86
CA TYR A 45 1.36 -2.48 -14.48
C TYR A 45 1.74 -3.89 -14.91
N PHE A 46 2.94 -4.03 -15.47
CA PHE A 46 3.53 -5.31 -15.82
C PHE A 46 4.89 -5.41 -15.16
N LYS A 47 5.19 -6.58 -14.67
CA LYS A 47 6.49 -6.94 -14.08
C LYS A 47 7.01 -8.19 -14.77
N ASN A 48 8.27 -8.12 -15.22
CA ASN A 48 9.02 -9.26 -15.68
C ASN A 48 10.14 -9.52 -14.67
N LEU A 49 10.11 -10.67 -14.05
CA LEU A 49 11.17 -11.15 -13.15
C LEU A 49 11.95 -12.27 -13.83
N ASN A 50 13.23 -12.04 -14.06
CA ASN A 50 14.20 -13.08 -14.42
C ASN A 50 15.03 -13.39 -13.17
N SER A 51 15.02 -14.63 -12.73
CA SER A 51 15.69 -15.02 -11.48
C SER A 51 16.42 -16.36 -11.56
N LEU A 52 17.48 -16.46 -10.75
CA LEU A 52 18.26 -17.66 -10.53
C LEU A 52 18.74 -17.65 -9.08
N GLY A 53 18.48 -18.73 -8.35
CA GLY A 53 18.98 -18.92 -6.99
C GLY A 53 19.73 -20.24 -6.86
N LYS A 54 20.79 -20.30 -6.10
CA LYS A 54 21.43 -21.53 -5.66
C LYS A 54 21.47 -21.51 -4.15
N ASN A 55 20.87 -22.53 -3.53
CA ASN A 55 20.63 -22.55 -2.08
C ASN A 55 19.87 -21.30 -1.58
N ASP A 56 18.88 -20.86 -2.34
CA ASP A 56 18.01 -19.72 -2.01
C ASP A 56 16.59 -20.24 -1.80
N GLU A 57 15.90 -19.75 -0.79
CA GLU A 57 14.55 -20.21 -0.43
C GLU A 57 13.47 -19.70 -1.41
N LYS A 58 13.70 -18.54 -2.04
CA LYS A 58 12.72 -17.88 -2.91
C LYS A 58 12.92 -18.19 -4.40
N TYR A 59 14.17 -18.42 -4.85
CA TYR A 59 14.49 -18.59 -6.26
C TYR A 59 15.05 -19.99 -6.55
N LYS A 60 14.58 -20.56 -7.67
CA LYS A 60 15.01 -21.89 -8.11
C LYS A 60 16.45 -21.86 -8.64
N SER A 61 17.13 -23.02 -8.59
CA SER A 61 18.49 -23.21 -9.10
C SER A 61 18.59 -23.23 -10.63
N SER A 62 17.45 -23.25 -11.34
CA SER A 62 17.37 -23.08 -12.79
C SER A 62 16.86 -21.68 -13.13
N PRO A 63 17.30 -21.08 -14.25
CA PRO A 63 16.77 -19.78 -14.69
C PRO A 63 15.25 -19.80 -14.78
N GLN A 64 14.61 -18.80 -14.18
CA GLN A 64 13.17 -18.62 -14.22
C GLN A 64 12.84 -17.29 -14.87
N LEU A 65 11.76 -17.27 -15.67
CA LEU A 65 11.14 -16.08 -16.23
C LEU A 65 9.70 -16.05 -15.76
N GLU A 66 9.31 -15.00 -15.08
CA GLU A 66 7.96 -14.81 -14.56
C GLU A 66 7.41 -13.48 -15.05
N LEU A 67 6.16 -13.51 -15.49
CA LEU A 67 5.42 -12.33 -15.94
C LEU A 67 4.24 -12.13 -15.00
N GLN A 68 4.08 -10.91 -14.52
CA GLN A 68 2.99 -10.51 -13.66
C GLN A 68 2.32 -9.26 -14.20
N SER A 69 1.03 -9.12 -13.91
CA SER A 69 0.27 -7.93 -14.26
C SER A 69 -0.59 -7.48 -13.10
N LEU A 70 -0.77 -6.17 -12.96
CA LEU A 70 -1.65 -5.57 -11.97
C LEU A 70 -2.48 -4.50 -12.64
N LEU A 71 -3.79 -4.59 -12.47
CA LEU A 71 -4.75 -3.53 -12.81
C LEU A 71 -5.15 -2.82 -11.52
N GLU A 72 -5.19 -1.50 -11.54
CA GLU A 72 -5.58 -0.69 -10.39
C GLU A 72 -6.52 0.43 -10.82
N LEU A 73 -7.62 0.58 -10.09
CA LEU A 73 -8.50 1.74 -10.13
C LEU A 73 -8.44 2.42 -8.77
N ARG A 74 -8.10 3.71 -8.75
CA ARG A 74 -8.15 4.55 -7.55
C ARG A 74 -9.20 5.62 -7.73
N SER A 75 -9.93 5.91 -6.67
CA SER A 75 -10.92 6.97 -6.63
C SER A 75 -10.85 7.69 -5.30
N ASP A 76 -10.96 9.01 -5.34
CA ASP A 76 -11.08 9.83 -4.14
C ASP A 76 -12.00 11.02 -4.38
N LEU A 77 -12.67 11.45 -3.30
CA LEU A 77 -13.66 12.52 -3.34
C LEU A 77 -13.32 13.58 -2.27
N PRO A 78 -12.55 14.64 -2.62
CA PRO A 78 -12.24 15.71 -1.68
C PRO A 78 -13.47 16.59 -1.41
N LEU A 79 -13.96 16.57 -0.18
CA LEU A 79 -15.02 17.44 0.33
C LEU A 79 -14.40 18.51 1.22
N ILE A 80 -14.59 19.78 0.87
CA ILE A 80 -13.96 20.91 1.57
C ILE A 80 -15.05 21.81 2.13
N LYS A 81 -14.91 22.16 3.43
CA LYS A 81 -15.72 23.17 4.11
C LYS A 81 -14.80 24.23 4.69
N LEU A 82 -15.01 25.46 4.26
CA LEU A 82 -14.32 26.63 4.80
C LEU A 82 -15.23 27.35 5.79
N THR A 83 -14.66 27.76 6.91
CA THR A 83 -15.24 28.70 7.88
C THR A 83 -14.34 29.92 7.96
N GLU A 84 -14.69 30.94 8.78
CA GLU A 84 -13.88 32.14 8.92
C GLU A 84 -12.44 31.85 9.39
N ASN A 85 -12.27 30.87 10.27
CA ASN A 85 -10.97 30.57 10.90
C ASN A 85 -10.42 29.18 10.60
N THR A 86 -11.20 28.29 10.00
CA THR A 86 -10.79 26.91 9.80
C THR A 86 -11.14 26.37 8.41
N SER A 87 -10.27 25.50 7.91
CA SER A 87 -10.53 24.68 6.72
C SER A 87 -10.69 23.22 7.17
N HIS A 88 -11.76 22.58 6.75
CA HIS A 88 -12.02 21.17 6.98
C HIS A 88 -12.02 20.44 5.64
N THR A 89 -11.27 19.36 5.54
CA THR A 89 -11.22 18.52 4.35
C THR A 89 -11.50 17.07 4.73
N LEU A 90 -12.48 16.45 4.07
CA LEU A 90 -12.81 15.05 4.21
C LEU A 90 -12.61 14.35 2.86
N ILE A 91 -11.80 13.30 2.81
CA ILE A 91 -11.46 12.60 1.57
C ILE A 91 -11.76 11.11 1.71
N PRO A 92 -12.97 10.65 1.37
CA PRO A 92 -13.20 9.23 1.14
C PRO A 92 -12.31 8.75 -0.02
N LYS A 93 -11.67 7.58 0.18
CA LYS A 93 -10.75 6.96 -0.77
C LYS A 93 -11.15 5.52 -1.04
N PHE A 94 -10.94 5.10 -2.26
CA PHE A 94 -11.21 3.74 -2.68
C PHE A 94 -10.17 3.28 -3.70
N SER A 95 -9.72 2.02 -3.61
CA SER A 95 -8.87 1.41 -4.63
C SER A 95 -9.33 -0.02 -4.88
N LEU A 96 -9.44 -0.39 -6.15
CA LEU A 96 -9.60 -1.77 -6.60
C LEU A 96 -8.33 -2.24 -7.27
N ARG A 97 -7.90 -3.45 -6.94
CA ARG A 97 -6.73 -4.10 -7.52
C ARG A 97 -7.07 -5.49 -8.00
N PHE A 98 -6.49 -5.85 -9.12
CA PHE A 98 -6.56 -7.19 -9.67
C PHE A 98 -5.23 -7.61 -10.28
N ASN A 99 -4.65 -8.66 -9.74
CA ASN A 99 -3.50 -9.35 -10.30
C ASN A 99 -3.87 -10.82 -10.54
N PRO A 100 -3.99 -11.26 -11.81
CA PRO A 100 -4.29 -12.65 -12.15
C PRO A 100 -3.08 -13.57 -11.97
N SER A 101 -1.89 -13.01 -11.77
CA SER A 101 -0.63 -13.75 -11.71
C SER A 101 -0.36 -14.23 -10.29
N ASP A 102 0.38 -15.29 -10.18
CA ASP A 102 0.89 -15.78 -8.91
C ASP A 102 1.99 -14.85 -8.36
N MET A 103 2.17 -14.84 -7.05
CA MET A 103 3.21 -14.06 -6.38
C MET A 103 4.25 -14.97 -5.73
N LYS A 104 5.44 -14.43 -5.49
CA LYS A 104 6.45 -15.09 -4.67
C LYS A 104 6.00 -15.21 -3.23
N ASP A 105 6.50 -16.24 -2.54
CA ASP A 105 6.23 -16.39 -1.10
C ASP A 105 7.01 -15.35 -0.30
N HIS A 106 6.27 -14.49 0.34
CA HIS A 106 6.72 -13.42 1.23
C HIS A 106 6.09 -13.53 2.63
N SER A 107 5.44 -14.66 2.93
CA SER A 107 4.70 -14.89 4.18
C SER A 107 5.53 -14.64 5.45
N GLY A 108 6.83 -14.92 5.39
CA GLY A 108 7.78 -14.70 6.48
C GLY A 108 8.40 -13.31 6.53
N ASP A 109 8.10 -12.42 5.58
CA ASP A 109 8.68 -11.08 5.58
C ASP A 109 8.05 -10.20 6.68
N GLU A 110 8.90 -9.49 7.43
CA GLU A 110 8.51 -8.60 8.52
C GLU A 110 7.99 -7.25 7.97
N ARG A 111 6.85 -7.30 7.27
CA ARG A 111 6.21 -6.12 6.68
C ARG A 111 4.96 -5.73 7.45
N ARG A 112 4.70 -4.43 7.54
CA ARG A 112 3.49 -3.87 8.16
C ARG A 112 2.82 -2.90 7.22
N ILE A 113 1.51 -2.83 7.35
CA ILE A 113 0.66 -1.85 6.67
C ILE A 113 0.21 -0.81 7.70
N ASN A 114 0.18 0.43 7.26
CA ASN A 114 -0.38 1.57 7.98
C ASN A 114 -1.18 2.46 7.02
N THR A 115 -1.70 3.56 7.49
CA THR A 115 -2.49 4.49 6.69
C THR A 115 -1.71 5.18 5.58
N ASP A 116 -0.38 5.29 5.70
CA ASP A 116 0.45 5.96 4.69
C ASP A 116 0.75 5.07 3.49
N ASN A 117 0.88 3.75 3.70
CA ASN A 117 1.27 2.83 2.63
C ASN A 117 0.12 1.93 2.10
N VAL A 118 -1.02 1.87 2.78
CA VAL A 118 -2.14 0.96 2.43
C VAL A 118 -2.67 1.18 1.01
N PHE A 119 -2.58 2.41 0.48
CA PHE A 119 -2.97 2.76 -0.88
C PHE A 119 -1.80 2.74 -1.88
N ASP A 120 -0.57 2.50 -1.45
CA ASP A 120 0.58 2.46 -2.34
C ASP A 120 0.52 1.27 -3.29
N LEU A 121 0.99 1.47 -4.53
CA LEU A 121 1.11 0.39 -5.52
C LEU A 121 1.94 -0.78 -4.96
N ASN A 122 3.05 -0.48 -4.32
CA ASN A 122 3.93 -1.44 -3.66
C ASN A 122 3.82 -1.33 -2.14
N ARG A 123 2.61 -1.54 -1.60
CA ARG A 123 2.32 -1.39 -0.17
C ARG A 123 3.10 -2.35 0.75
N PHE A 124 3.64 -3.43 0.20
CA PHE A 124 4.52 -4.35 0.96
C PHE A 124 5.99 -3.98 0.90
N GLY A 125 6.40 -3.05 0.04
CA GLY A 125 7.81 -2.78 -0.23
C GLY A 125 8.55 -3.98 -0.84
N ILE A 126 7.85 -4.79 -1.66
CA ILE A 126 8.35 -5.98 -2.33
C ILE A 126 8.63 -5.63 -3.79
N ASP A 127 9.85 -5.91 -4.27
CA ASP A 127 10.24 -5.55 -5.63
C ASP A 127 9.89 -6.62 -6.67
N ASP A 128 9.89 -7.89 -6.30
CA ASP A 128 9.86 -9.03 -7.22
C ASP A 128 8.46 -9.61 -7.45
N SER A 129 7.44 -9.09 -6.76
CA SER A 129 6.06 -9.54 -6.92
C SER A 129 5.07 -8.39 -6.79
N PHE A 130 3.97 -8.47 -7.55
CA PHE A 130 2.74 -7.79 -7.21
C PHE A 130 1.89 -8.67 -6.29
N GLU A 131 1.08 -8.04 -5.45
CA GLU A 131 0.06 -8.72 -4.66
C GLU A 131 -0.91 -9.46 -5.58
N SER A 132 -1.09 -10.77 -5.40
CA SER A 132 -1.99 -11.60 -6.21
C SER A 132 -3.46 -11.46 -5.83
N GLY A 133 -4.37 -11.83 -6.75
CA GLY A 133 -5.81 -11.87 -6.55
C GLY A 133 -6.50 -10.50 -6.64
N TYR A 134 -7.71 -10.43 -6.09
CA TYR A 134 -8.50 -9.21 -6.02
C TYR A 134 -8.43 -8.61 -4.63
N SER A 135 -8.30 -7.28 -4.56
CA SER A 135 -8.43 -6.54 -3.31
C SER A 135 -9.11 -5.19 -3.53
N ALA A 136 -9.93 -4.80 -2.55
CA ALA A 136 -10.53 -3.48 -2.43
C ALA A 136 -9.98 -2.81 -1.17
N THR A 137 -9.44 -1.60 -1.30
CA THR A 137 -9.03 -0.77 -0.18
C THR A 137 -10.04 0.35 -0.02
N VAL A 138 -10.54 0.53 1.18
CA VAL A 138 -11.44 1.63 1.55
C VAL A 138 -10.78 2.45 2.64
N GLY A 139 -10.85 3.75 2.52
CA GLY A 139 -10.28 4.65 3.54
C GLY A 139 -10.96 6.00 3.56
N ILE A 140 -10.65 6.76 4.58
CA ILE A 140 -11.12 8.11 4.78
C ILE A 140 -10.03 8.92 5.47
N ASP A 141 -9.71 10.09 4.90
CA ASP A 141 -8.84 11.07 5.54
C ASP A 141 -9.68 12.28 5.95
N TYR A 142 -9.46 12.75 7.16
CA TYR A 142 -10.02 14.00 7.64
C TYR A 142 -8.89 14.91 8.09
N ASN A 143 -8.90 16.12 7.58
CA ASN A 143 -7.95 17.15 7.96
C ASN A 143 -8.70 18.43 8.36
N THR A 144 -8.35 19.00 9.50
CA THR A 144 -8.77 20.35 9.87
C THR A 144 -7.56 21.21 10.16
N LYS A 145 -7.53 22.40 9.61
CA LYS A 145 -6.41 23.32 9.70
C LYS A 145 -6.92 24.70 10.13
N ASN A 146 -6.30 25.29 11.14
CA ASN A 146 -6.54 26.67 11.50
C ASN A 146 -5.87 27.59 10.46
N LEU A 147 -6.60 28.60 9.96
CA LEU A 147 -6.11 29.51 8.92
C LEU A 147 -5.21 30.61 9.48
N SER A 148 -5.34 30.91 10.77
CA SER A 148 -4.58 31.99 11.48
C SER A 148 -3.42 31.41 12.31
N GLU A 149 -3.43 30.15 12.67
CA GLU A 149 -2.44 29.48 13.50
C GLU A 149 -1.85 28.26 12.77
N GLU A 150 -0.67 27.83 13.16
CA GLU A 150 -0.03 26.62 12.57
C GLU A 150 -0.58 25.32 13.19
N SER A 151 -1.79 25.32 13.74
CA SER A 151 -2.41 24.13 14.32
C SER A 151 -3.21 23.35 13.28
N TYR A 152 -3.11 22.02 13.31
CA TYR A 152 -3.90 21.14 12.47
C TYR A 152 -4.17 19.81 13.19
N LEU A 153 -5.21 19.12 12.75
CA LEU A 153 -5.50 17.74 13.10
C LEU A 153 -5.73 16.96 11.81
N GLU A 154 -4.98 15.88 11.63
CA GLU A 154 -5.19 14.90 10.57
C GLU A 154 -5.58 13.55 11.18
N LEU A 155 -6.64 12.95 10.66
CA LEU A 155 -7.11 11.62 11.03
C LEU A 155 -7.23 10.79 9.76
N LYS A 156 -6.70 9.57 9.77
CA LYS A 156 -6.82 8.63 8.65
C LYS A 156 -7.31 7.28 9.17
N LEU A 157 -8.20 6.66 8.41
CA LEU A 157 -8.64 5.28 8.63
C LEU A 157 -8.65 4.54 7.31
N ALA A 158 -8.25 3.28 7.31
CA ALA A 158 -8.31 2.42 6.12
C ALA A 158 -8.41 0.95 6.48
N THR A 159 -9.00 0.17 5.57
CA THR A 159 -9.03 -1.31 5.64
C THR A 159 -8.99 -1.90 4.24
N VAL A 160 -8.62 -3.16 4.13
CA VAL A 160 -8.56 -3.91 2.87
C VAL A 160 -9.44 -5.15 2.94
N ILE A 161 -10.20 -5.36 1.88
CA ILE A 161 -11.06 -6.53 1.70
C ILE A 161 -10.55 -7.30 0.48
N ARG A 162 -10.42 -8.61 0.60
CA ARG A 162 -9.99 -9.51 -0.46
C ARG A 162 -11.09 -10.51 -0.78
N ASP A 163 -11.10 -11.00 -2.01
CA ASP A 163 -11.98 -12.10 -2.44
C ASP A 163 -11.63 -13.43 -1.75
N SER A 164 -10.34 -13.66 -1.55
CA SER A 164 -9.78 -14.89 -1.00
C SER A 164 -8.56 -14.63 -0.12
N GLU A 165 -8.25 -15.56 0.76
CA GLU A 165 -7.00 -15.57 1.51
C GLU A 165 -5.82 -15.87 0.58
N GLU A 166 -4.66 -15.25 0.86
CA GLU A 166 -3.42 -15.47 0.12
C GLU A 166 -2.27 -15.74 1.09
N SER A 167 -1.88 -16.98 1.19
CA SER A 167 -0.87 -17.43 2.17
C SER A 167 0.54 -16.87 1.93
N LYS A 168 0.84 -16.45 0.69
CA LYS A 168 2.15 -15.90 0.30
C LYS A 168 2.35 -14.44 0.69
N ILE A 169 1.29 -13.75 1.14
CA ILE A 169 1.38 -12.38 1.63
C ILE A 169 1.98 -12.34 3.04
N PRO A 170 2.84 -11.33 3.36
CA PRO A 170 3.40 -11.19 4.70
C PRO A 170 2.33 -11.17 5.79
N THR A 171 2.41 -12.10 6.73
CA THR A 171 1.36 -12.33 7.73
C THR A 171 1.11 -11.15 8.65
N LYS A 172 2.16 -10.38 8.99
CA LYS A 172 2.05 -9.18 9.85
C LYS A 172 1.33 -8.00 9.19
N THR A 173 1.07 -8.10 7.88
CA THR A 173 0.27 -7.09 7.17
C THR A 173 -1.23 -7.28 7.39
N SER A 174 -1.66 -8.45 7.82
CA SER A 174 -3.05 -8.93 7.83
C SER A 174 -3.75 -9.03 6.46
N LEU A 175 -3.06 -8.63 5.38
CA LEU A 175 -3.60 -8.69 4.02
C LEU A 175 -3.61 -10.11 3.44
N ASN A 176 -3.03 -11.07 4.12
CA ASN A 176 -3.14 -12.49 3.81
C ASN A 176 -4.56 -13.05 4.09
N LYS A 177 -5.38 -12.34 4.86
CA LYS A 177 -6.76 -12.68 5.22
C LYS A 177 -7.76 -12.01 4.28
N LYS A 178 -9.02 -12.50 4.29
CA LYS A 178 -10.13 -11.86 3.52
C LYS A 178 -10.41 -10.43 3.98
N ASN A 179 -10.40 -10.19 5.28
CA ASN A 179 -10.54 -8.86 5.86
C ASN A 179 -9.23 -8.53 6.60
N SER A 180 -8.62 -7.41 6.25
CA SER A 180 -7.45 -6.93 6.96
C SER A 180 -7.82 -6.30 8.30
N ASN A 181 -6.82 -5.94 9.06
CA ASN A 181 -6.97 -5.05 10.19
C ASN A 181 -7.54 -3.69 9.76
N LEU A 182 -8.13 -2.98 10.72
CA LEU A 182 -8.43 -1.55 10.58
C LEU A 182 -7.16 -0.77 10.94
N PHE A 183 -6.62 -0.04 9.99
CA PHE A 183 -5.48 0.84 10.18
C PHE A 183 -5.95 2.25 10.47
N GLY A 184 -5.32 2.92 11.43
CA GLY A 184 -5.65 4.31 11.74
C GLY A 184 -4.42 5.11 12.12
N SER A 185 -4.48 6.41 11.86
CA SER A 185 -3.49 7.38 12.34
C SER A 185 -4.13 8.69 12.74
N MET A 186 -3.50 9.36 13.68
CA MET A 186 -3.79 10.73 14.12
C MET A 186 -2.48 11.51 14.17
N ASP A 187 -2.45 12.66 13.52
CA ASP A 187 -1.40 13.65 13.64
C ASP A 187 -2.06 14.97 14.12
N TYR A 188 -1.71 15.42 15.30
CA TYR A 188 -2.27 16.60 15.93
C TYR A 188 -1.19 17.59 16.31
N LYS A 189 -1.02 18.61 15.50
CA LYS A 189 -0.17 19.75 15.79
C LYS A 189 -0.95 20.80 16.55
N ILE A 190 -0.69 20.90 17.85
CA ILE A 190 -1.32 21.85 18.75
C ILE A 190 -0.68 23.24 18.59
N SER A 191 0.65 23.27 18.43
CA SER A 191 1.44 24.51 18.31
C SER A 191 2.75 24.23 17.58
N LYS A 192 3.61 25.24 17.42
CA LYS A 192 4.96 25.07 16.87
C LYS A 192 5.85 24.09 17.66
N LEU A 193 5.55 23.90 18.94
CA LEU A 193 6.39 23.13 19.87
C LEU A 193 5.79 21.77 20.24
N ILE A 194 4.51 21.55 19.96
CA ILE A 194 3.79 20.35 20.42
C ILE A 194 3.13 19.70 19.21
N ASN A 195 3.58 18.51 18.87
CA ASN A 195 2.96 17.59 17.93
C ASN A 195 2.70 16.26 18.64
N ILE A 196 1.58 15.63 18.33
CA ILE A 196 1.17 14.32 18.85
C ILE A 196 0.85 13.43 17.66
N ASP A 197 1.61 12.34 17.54
CA ASP A 197 1.41 11.34 16.52
C ASP A 197 0.91 10.04 17.17
N TYR A 198 -0.09 9.42 16.58
CA TYR A 198 -0.61 8.14 17.04
C TYR A 198 -0.99 7.26 15.85
N ASP A 199 -0.33 6.10 15.74
CA ASP A 199 -0.61 5.08 14.74
C ASP A 199 -1.10 3.80 15.39
N PHE A 200 -2.07 3.14 14.77
CA PHE A 200 -2.58 1.87 15.27
C PHE A 200 -3.09 0.94 14.18
N ALA A 201 -3.13 -0.33 14.49
CA ALA A 201 -3.93 -1.32 13.77
C ALA A 201 -4.74 -2.14 14.77
N ILE A 202 -6.05 -2.19 14.54
CA ILE A 202 -6.98 -3.04 15.29
C ILE A 202 -7.28 -4.26 14.42
N ASP A 203 -7.28 -5.45 15.02
CA ASP A 203 -7.57 -6.67 14.31
C ASP A 203 -8.98 -6.67 13.67
N ASN A 204 -9.22 -7.56 12.73
CA ASN A 204 -10.48 -7.61 11.97
C ASN A 204 -11.72 -7.99 12.79
N ASN A 205 -11.55 -8.45 14.03
CA ASN A 205 -12.65 -8.70 14.97
C ASN A 205 -12.90 -7.50 15.90
N TYR A 206 -12.04 -6.48 15.86
CA TYR A 206 -12.08 -5.27 16.69
C TYR A 206 -11.90 -5.53 18.18
N ASP A 207 -11.21 -6.60 18.55
CA ASP A 207 -11.05 -7.02 19.97
C ASP A 207 -9.66 -6.70 20.53
N LYS A 208 -8.64 -6.47 19.68
CA LYS A 208 -7.27 -6.17 20.13
C LYS A 208 -6.51 -5.26 19.17
N PHE A 209 -5.57 -4.52 19.72
CA PHE A 209 -4.55 -3.83 18.92
C PHE A 209 -3.46 -4.81 18.50
N GLU A 210 -3.20 -4.90 17.20
CA GLU A 210 -2.04 -5.64 16.67
C GLU A 210 -0.76 -4.82 16.81
N TYR A 211 -0.88 -3.51 16.68
CA TYR A 211 0.14 -2.56 17.10
C TYR A 211 -0.49 -1.21 17.46
N ASN A 212 0.22 -0.45 18.25
CA ASN A 212 0.02 0.99 18.42
C ASN A 212 1.37 1.67 18.66
N SER A 213 1.46 2.93 18.29
CA SER A 213 2.65 3.77 18.47
C SER A 213 2.19 5.17 18.80
N PHE A 214 2.84 5.78 19.77
CA PHE A 214 2.59 7.14 20.22
C PHE A 214 3.89 7.92 20.19
N GLY A 215 3.89 9.10 19.53
CA GLY A 215 5.03 9.99 19.39
C GLY A 215 4.72 11.45 19.78
#